data_b7f54d3bcd17547d3269810aa354234f
#
_entry.id   b7f54d3bcd17547d3269810aa354234f
#
_cell.length_a   1.000
_cell.length_b   1.000
_cell.length_c   1.000
_cell.angle_alpha   90.00
_cell.angle_beta   90.00
_cell.angle_gamma   90.00
#
_symmetry.space_group_name_H-M   'P 1'
#
loop_
_entity.id
_entity.type
_entity.pdbx_description
1 polymer ?
#
loop_
_entity_poly.entity_id
_entity_poly.type
_entity_poly.pdbx_seq_one_letter_code
_entity_poly.pdbx_strand_id
1 'polypeptide(L)'
;MNFDVVIIGGGLAGLTCGIALQEQGKRCVIINNGQAAIDFASGSLDLLSRLPNGAFVKNVPENLTALAAQLPQHPYSIMGAERVLAKAQDFEKLAESLNLDLIGSSAENHLRVTGLGSLRGAWLSPNSVPTVQGENPFPYKKIAVLGIEGYHDFQPELLADNLTLNPQFAHCEVKTGFLNIPELDQLRANSREFRSVNIAQVLEYKLKFDDLVAEMKEAAKGTEAIFLPACFGLENQEFMESLRKATGLPLFELPTLPPSLLGMRQRIQLRHRFEKLGGLMMNGDSALKAHFHGNKVRAIQTRLHEEEEITAEHFVLASGSFFSKGLVSEFDKIYEPVFHSDIIGVEGFNDTDRFTWTDHRFSNPQPYQSAGVAINAQCQVQKSGQFLTNLYAVGNVIGGFNALELGCGSGVAVVTALAVADEILHNTH
;
A
#
# COMPACT_ATOMS: atom_id res chain seq x y z
N MET A 1 18.42 24.73 1.63
CA MET A 1 18.81 23.49 0.86
C MET A 1 18.15 23.53 -0.51
N ASN A 2 18.84 23.10 -1.58
CA ASN A 2 18.32 23.16 -2.95
C ASN A 2 18.35 21.79 -3.65
N PHE A 3 17.23 21.39 -4.24
CA PHE A 3 17.04 20.13 -4.97
C PHE A 3 16.38 20.39 -6.33
N ASP A 4 16.33 19.38 -7.19
CA ASP A 4 15.55 19.46 -8.41
C ASP A 4 14.07 19.15 -8.09
N VAL A 5 13.82 18.19 -7.18
CA VAL A 5 12.47 17.81 -6.75
C VAL A 5 12.40 17.61 -5.23
N VAL A 6 11.38 18.19 -4.61
CA VAL A 6 10.98 17.94 -3.21
C VAL A 6 9.70 17.11 -3.20
N ILE A 7 9.74 15.97 -2.50
CA ILE A 7 8.62 15.06 -2.36
C ILE A 7 8.15 15.06 -0.90
N ILE A 8 6.87 15.27 -0.65
CA ILE A 8 6.28 15.29 0.69
C ILE A 8 5.52 14.00 0.90
N GLY A 9 6.11 13.09 1.69
CA GLY A 9 5.58 11.76 2.00
C GLY A 9 6.44 10.61 1.48
N GLY A 10 6.94 9.77 2.40
CA GLY A 10 7.80 8.61 2.14
C GLY A 10 7.03 7.29 2.04
N GLY A 11 5.79 7.31 1.54
CA GLY A 11 4.98 6.13 1.26
C GLY A 11 5.22 5.55 -0.13
N LEU A 12 4.35 4.62 -0.55
CA LEU A 12 4.44 3.95 -1.85
C LEU A 12 4.53 4.94 -3.02
N ALA A 13 3.67 5.96 -3.04
CA ALA A 13 3.65 6.96 -4.11
C ALA A 13 4.94 7.80 -4.14
N GLY A 14 5.35 8.35 -2.99
CA GLY A 14 6.54 9.20 -2.92
C GLY A 14 7.83 8.47 -3.25
N LEU A 15 8.01 7.26 -2.75
CA LEU A 15 9.17 6.43 -3.06
C LEU A 15 9.20 6.02 -4.54
N THR A 16 8.07 5.61 -5.11
CA THR A 16 7.97 5.26 -6.54
C THR A 16 8.34 6.46 -7.42
N CYS A 17 7.78 7.64 -7.15
CA CYS A 17 8.09 8.87 -7.87
C CYS A 17 9.57 9.24 -7.74
N GLY A 18 10.09 9.20 -6.51
CA GLY A 18 11.49 9.54 -6.23
C GLY A 18 12.48 8.61 -6.92
N ILE A 19 12.22 7.30 -6.94
CA ILE A 19 13.05 6.32 -7.66
C ILE A 19 13.08 6.63 -9.16
N ALA A 20 11.89 6.80 -9.78
CA ALA A 20 11.81 7.08 -11.21
C ALA A 20 12.55 8.36 -11.61
N LEU A 21 12.49 9.41 -10.79
CA LEU A 21 13.21 10.66 -11.00
C LEU A 21 14.72 10.53 -10.77
N GLN A 22 15.13 9.83 -9.73
CA GLN A 22 16.55 9.59 -9.43
C GLN A 22 17.23 8.73 -10.50
N GLU A 23 16.54 7.75 -11.08
CA GLU A 23 17.07 6.95 -12.19
C GLU A 23 17.35 7.81 -13.44
N GLN A 24 16.71 8.96 -13.56
CA GLN A 24 16.94 9.94 -14.64
C GLN A 24 17.85 11.11 -14.19
N GLY A 25 18.56 10.95 -13.08
CA GLY A 25 19.57 11.88 -12.59
C GLY A 25 19.04 13.13 -11.89
N LYS A 26 17.75 13.19 -11.53
CA LYS A 26 17.18 14.28 -10.72
C LYS A 26 17.59 14.14 -9.26
N ARG A 27 18.03 15.22 -8.62
CA ARG A 27 18.34 15.25 -7.19
C ARG A 27 17.05 15.41 -6.38
N CYS A 28 16.60 14.34 -5.76
CA CYS A 28 15.34 14.32 -5.00
C CYS A 28 15.56 14.27 -3.50
N VAL A 29 14.70 14.96 -2.75
CA VAL A 29 14.55 14.79 -1.31
C VAL A 29 13.13 14.38 -0.97
N ILE A 30 12.98 13.41 -0.06
CA ILE A 30 11.69 12.99 0.49
C ILE A 30 11.61 13.46 1.95
N ILE A 31 10.61 14.29 2.27
CA ILE A 31 10.27 14.68 3.63
C ILE A 31 9.28 13.65 4.19
N ASN A 32 9.67 12.94 5.25
CA ASN A 32 8.91 11.81 5.80
C ASN A 32 8.75 11.92 7.32
N ASN A 33 7.52 12.07 7.78
CA ASN A 33 7.22 12.23 9.20
C ASN A 33 7.27 10.92 10.01
N GLY A 34 7.14 9.75 9.36
CA GLY A 34 7.12 8.47 10.08
C GLY A 34 6.65 7.29 9.24
N GLN A 35 5.84 6.44 9.85
CA GLN A 35 5.27 5.26 9.18
C GLN A 35 4.29 5.67 8.08
N ALA A 36 4.30 4.93 6.99
CA ALA A 36 3.41 5.14 5.85
C ALA A 36 2.30 4.08 5.81
N ALA A 37 1.23 4.35 5.06
CA ALA A 37 0.11 3.41 4.93
C ALA A 37 0.53 2.02 4.41
N ILE A 38 1.61 1.94 3.64
CA ILE A 38 2.15 0.66 3.15
C ILE A 38 2.62 -0.25 4.30
N ASP A 39 3.07 0.29 5.44
CA ASP A 39 3.48 -0.49 6.61
C ASP A 39 2.29 -1.21 7.28
N PHE A 40 1.08 -0.81 6.94
CA PHE A 40 -0.19 -1.36 7.42
C PHE A 40 -0.92 -2.19 6.34
N ALA A 41 -0.38 -2.20 5.12
CA ALA A 41 -0.98 -2.87 3.98
C ALA A 41 -0.70 -4.38 3.96
N SER A 42 -1.57 -5.12 3.29
CA SER A 42 -1.43 -6.58 3.11
C SER A 42 -0.23 -7.03 2.26
N GLY A 43 0.50 -6.08 1.66
CA GLY A 43 1.54 -6.36 0.67
C GLY A 43 1.01 -6.59 -0.74
N SER A 44 -0.27 -6.87 -0.91
CA SER A 44 -0.90 -6.93 -2.24
C SER A 44 -1.30 -5.54 -2.71
N LEU A 45 -1.15 -5.28 -4.01
CA LEU A 45 -1.48 -4.01 -4.65
C LEU A 45 -2.74 -4.17 -5.49
N ASP A 46 -3.66 -3.22 -5.36
CA ASP A 46 -4.91 -3.18 -6.09
C ASP A 46 -4.83 -2.11 -7.17
N LEU A 47 -5.07 -2.45 -8.45
CA LEU A 47 -5.16 -1.46 -9.54
C LEU A 47 -6.58 -0.89 -9.65
N LEU A 48 -7.57 -1.77 -9.80
CA LEU A 48 -9.01 -1.48 -9.74
C LEU A 48 -9.74 -2.78 -9.50
N SER A 49 -10.31 -2.98 -8.32
CA SER A 49 -10.98 -4.24 -7.95
C SER A 49 -12.49 -4.20 -8.11
N ARG A 50 -13.10 -3.01 -8.06
CA ARG A 50 -14.54 -2.78 -8.19
C ARG A 50 -14.84 -1.50 -8.95
N LEU A 51 -16.00 -1.47 -9.62
CA LEU A 51 -16.61 -0.25 -10.14
C LEU A 51 -17.49 0.42 -9.06
N PRO A 52 -17.85 1.71 -9.23
CA PRO A 52 -18.72 2.42 -8.27
C PRO A 52 -20.09 1.77 -8.06
N ASN A 53 -20.58 1.01 -9.04
CA ASN A 53 -21.82 0.22 -8.90
C ASN A 53 -21.64 -1.10 -8.13
N GLY A 54 -20.45 -1.36 -7.57
CA GLY A 54 -20.11 -2.55 -6.82
C GLY A 54 -19.68 -3.76 -7.65
N ALA A 55 -19.74 -3.68 -8.99
CA ALA A 55 -19.34 -4.79 -9.85
C ALA A 55 -17.85 -5.11 -9.69
N PHE A 56 -17.53 -6.41 -9.57
CA PHE A 56 -16.15 -6.88 -9.51
C PHE A 56 -15.47 -6.70 -10.87
N VAL A 57 -14.25 -6.19 -10.85
CA VAL A 57 -13.42 -6.00 -12.05
C VAL A 57 -12.46 -7.19 -12.18
N LYS A 58 -12.72 -8.05 -13.15
CA LYS A 58 -11.79 -9.13 -13.54
C LYS A 58 -10.74 -8.58 -14.50
N ASN A 59 -11.15 -8.01 -15.59
CA ASN A 59 -10.30 -7.42 -16.64
C ASN A 59 -10.23 -5.91 -16.45
N VAL A 60 -9.07 -5.38 -16.05
CA VAL A 60 -8.91 -3.95 -15.75
C VAL A 60 -9.01 -3.08 -17.01
N PRO A 61 -8.32 -3.38 -18.14
CA PRO A 61 -8.40 -2.58 -19.35
C PRO A 61 -9.84 -2.32 -19.84
N GLU A 62 -10.67 -3.36 -19.84
CA GLU A 62 -12.06 -3.26 -20.32
C GLU A 62 -12.95 -2.40 -19.42
N ASN A 63 -12.59 -2.25 -18.14
CA ASN A 63 -13.39 -1.56 -17.14
C ASN A 63 -13.01 -0.09 -16.91
N LEU A 64 -11.86 0.38 -17.42
CA LEU A 64 -11.45 1.77 -17.24
C LEU A 64 -12.40 2.77 -17.94
N THR A 65 -12.97 2.41 -19.08
CA THR A 65 -13.98 3.24 -19.77
C THR A 65 -15.28 3.32 -18.95
N ALA A 66 -15.71 2.20 -18.37
CA ALA A 66 -16.88 2.16 -17.49
C ALA A 66 -16.65 2.97 -16.21
N LEU A 67 -15.45 2.93 -15.66
CA LEU A 67 -15.06 3.77 -14.52
C LEU A 67 -15.15 5.26 -14.89
N ALA A 68 -14.61 5.66 -16.04
CA ALA A 68 -14.64 7.05 -16.49
C ALA A 68 -16.06 7.58 -16.70
N ALA A 69 -16.98 6.73 -17.18
CA ALA A 69 -18.39 7.08 -17.33
C ALA A 69 -19.12 7.27 -15.99
N GLN A 70 -18.77 6.45 -14.97
CA GLN A 70 -19.41 6.48 -13.66
C GLN A 70 -18.77 7.49 -12.71
N LEU A 71 -17.46 7.71 -12.82
CA LEU A 71 -16.67 8.55 -11.91
C LEU A 71 -15.65 9.40 -12.69
N PRO A 72 -16.11 10.48 -13.38
CA PRO A 72 -15.24 11.30 -14.21
C PRO A 72 -14.14 12.05 -13.44
N GLN A 73 -14.31 12.26 -12.14
CA GLN A 73 -13.31 12.90 -11.27
C GLN A 73 -12.24 11.93 -10.74
N HIS A 74 -12.37 10.62 -11.00
CA HIS A 74 -11.36 9.65 -10.60
C HIS A 74 -10.02 9.95 -11.30
N PRO A 75 -8.86 9.85 -10.60
CA PRO A 75 -7.55 10.10 -11.22
C PRO A 75 -7.33 9.34 -12.52
N TYR A 76 -7.76 8.08 -12.62
CA TYR A 76 -7.65 7.29 -13.84
C TYR A 76 -8.51 7.84 -14.99
N SER A 77 -9.70 8.37 -14.66
CA SER A 77 -10.58 8.99 -15.65
C SER A 77 -9.99 10.29 -16.19
N ILE A 78 -9.39 11.09 -15.32
CA ILE A 78 -8.71 12.35 -15.66
C ILE A 78 -7.46 12.10 -16.51
N MET A 79 -6.67 11.06 -16.19
CA MET A 79 -5.42 10.72 -16.89
C MET A 79 -5.65 10.00 -18.21
N GLY A 80 -6.76 9.28 -18.35
CA GLY A 80 -7.09 8.43 -19.50
C GLY A 80 -6.57 6.99 -19.38
N ALA A 81 -7.35 6.04 -19.89
CA ALA A 81 -7.12 4.61 -19.73
C ALA A 81 -5.78 4.13 -20.28
N GLU A 82 -5.37 4.62 -21.44
CA GLU A 82 -4.11 4.25 -22.09
C GLU A 82 -2.90 4.58 -21.20
N ARG A 83 -2.87 5.80 -20.66
CA ARG A 83 -1.80 6.26 -19.78
C ARG A 83 -1.78 5.47 -18.48
N VAL A 84 -2.95 5.18 -17.90
CA VAL A 84 -3.06 4.37 -16.68
C VAL A 84 -2.45 2.99 -16.88
N LEU A 85 -2.80 2.30 -17.97
CA LEU A 85 -2.27 0.96 -18.27
C LEU A 85 -0.77 0.98 -18.54
N ALA A 86 -0.29 1.97 -19.30
CA ALA A 86 1.14 2.12 -19.55
C ALA A 86 1.92 2.29 -18.23
N LYS A 87 1.43 3.13 -17.30
CA LYS A 87 2.10 3.34 -16.00
C LYS A 87 1.97 2.14 -15.07
N ALA A 88 0.89 1.39 -15.12
CA ALA A 88 0.77 0.13 -14.40
C ALA A 88 1.82 -0.89 -14.88
N GLN A 89 2.00 -1.05 -16.20
CA GLN A 89 3.03 -1.91 -16.78
C GLN A 89 4.47 -1.43 -16.46
N ASP A 90 4.69 -0.12 -16.44
CA ASP A 90 5.99 0.44 -16.04
C ASP A 90 6.29 0.11 -14.57
N PHE A 91 5.28 0.14 -13.68
CA PHE A 91 5.47 -0.29 -12.29
C PHE A 91 5.73 -1.79 -12.17
N GLU A 92 5.11 -2.65 -12.98
CA GLU A 92 5.41 -4.08 -13.01
C GLU A 92 6.89 -4.33 -13.32
N LYS A 93 7.45 -3.63 -14.32
CA LYS A 93 8.89 -3.70 -14.66
C LYS A 93 9.77 -3.17 -13.53
N LEU A 94 9.36 -2.05 -12.90
CA LEU A 94 10.07 -1.50 -11.77
C LEU A 94 10.11 -2.49 -10.60
N ALA A 95 8.97 -3.09 -10.25
CA ALA A 95 8.86 -4.08 -9.18
C ALA A 95 9.75 -5.30 -9.44
N GLU A 96 9.81 -5.79 -10.68
CA GLU A 96 10.72 -6.86 -11.10
C GLU A 96 12.18 -6.44 -10.94
N SER A 97 12.56 -5.25 -11.40
CA SER A 97 13.93 -4.72 -11.29
C SER A 97 14.40 -4.55 -9.84
N LEU A 98 13.47 -4.35 -8.91
CA LEU A 98 13.71 -4.21 -7.48
C LEU A 98 13.62 -5.54 -6.71
N ASN A 99 13.33 -6.65 -7.40
CA ASN A 99 13.09 -7.97 -6.79
C ASN A 99 12.04 -7.92 -5.66
N LEU A 100 10.93 -7.20 -5.90
CA LEU A 100 9.82 -7.13 -4.91
C LEU A 100 9.07 -8.45 -4.79
N ASP A 101 9.40 -9.44 -5.61
CA ASP A 101 8.79 -10.79 -5.66
C ASP A 101 7.25 -10.73 -5.72
N LEU A 102 6.74 -9.90 -6.64
CA LEU A 102 5.31 -9.73 -6.89
C LEU A 102 4.86 -10.53 -8.10
N ILE A 103 3.71 -11.17 -8.00
CA ILE A 103 3.04 -11.88 -9.10
C ILE A 103 1.75 -11.18 -9.48
N GLY A 104 1.35 -11.27 -10.74
CA GLY A 104 0.14 -10.68 -11.29
C GLY A 104 0.43 -9.83 -12.52
N SER A 105 -0.61 -9.23 -13.09
CA SER A 105 -0.50 -8.29 -14.23
C SER A 105 -1.65 -7.31 -14.27
N SER A 106 -1.44 -6.15 -14.90
CA SER A 106 -2.46 -5.12 -15.13
C SER A 106 -3.57 -5.52 -16.12
N ALA A 107 -3.42 -6.66 -16.77
CA ALA A 107 -4.45 -7.17 -17.69
C ALA A 107 -5.63 -7.78 -16.95
N GLU A 108 -5.38 -8.55 -15.91
CA GLU A 108 -6.40 -9.30 -15.20
C GLU A 108 -6.10 -9.39 -13.70
N ASN A 109 -7.09 -9.05 -12.86
CA ASN A 109 -6.99 -9.26 -11.42
C ASN A 109 -7.01 -10.76 -11.08
N HIS A 110 -6.21 -11.14 -10.10
CA HIS A 110 -6.32 -12.42 -9.41
C HIS A 110 -7.05 -12.26 -8.06
N LEU A 111 -7.36 -13.37 -7.41
CA LEU A 111 -7.90 -13.38 -6.05
C LEU A 111 -6.81 -13.82 -5.08
N ARG A 112 -6.63 -13.06 -4.01
CA ARG A 112 -5.73 -13.40 -2.90
C ARG A 112 -6.51 -13.77 -1.66
N VAL A 113 -5.96 -14.65 -0.85
CA VAL A 113 -6.51 -15.00 0.46
C VAL A 113 -6.20 -13.88 1.46
N THR A 114 -7.20 -13.49 2.24
CA THR A 114 -7.04 -12.53 3.35
C THR A 114 -6.70 -13.25 4.65
N GLY A 115 -6.24 -12.53 5.66
CA GLY A 115 -5.97 -13.08 6.99
C GLY A 115 -7.20 -13.67 7.70
N LEU A 116 -8.41 -13.43 7.16
CA LEU A 116 -9.68 -13.98 7.68
C LEU A 116 -10.23 -15.11 6.81
N GLY A 117 -9.51 -15.57 5.77
CA GLY A 117 -9.94 -16.65 4.91
C GLY A 117 -10.91 -16.26 3.79
N SER A 118 -11.24 -14.99 3.62
CA SER A 118 -11.98 -14.50 2.46
C SER A 118 -11.05 -14.26 1.27
N LEU A 119 -11.63 -14.14 0.06
CA LEU A 119 -10.90 -13.78 -1.15
C LEU A 119 -11.11 -12.30 -1.49
N ARG A 120 -10.04 -11.64 -1.94
CA ARG A 120 -10.08 -10.26 -2.43
C ARG A 120 -9.34 -10.15 -3.75
N GLY A 121 -9.90 -9.37 -4.68
CA GLY A 121 -9.23 -9.06 -5.94
C GLY A 121 -7.95 -8.26 -5.71
N ALA A 122 -6.91 -8.57 -6.48
CA ALA A 122 -5.65 -7.85 -6.48
C ALA A 122 -5.03 -7.82 -7.87
N TRP A 123 -4.24 -6.82 -8.12
CA TRP A 123 -3.40 -6.66 -9.30
C TRP A 123 -2.07 -7.40 -9.14
N LEU A 124 -1.34 -7.06 -8.09
CA LEU A 124 -0.07 -7.69 -7.74
C LEU A 124 -0.12 -8.19 -6.30
N SER A 125 0.43 -9.37 -6.06
CA SER A 125 0.56 -9.93 -4.71
C SER A 125 1.97 -10.50 -4.50
N PRO A 126 2.50 -10.45 -3.26
CA PRO A 126 3.72 -11.19 -2.96
C PRO A 126 3.57 -12.66 -3.33
N ASN A 127 4.58 -13.24 -3.94
CA ASN A 127 4.60 -14.67 -4.34
C ASN A 127 4.42 -15.61 -3.14
N SER A 128 4.69 -15.10 -1.94
CA SER A 128 4.46 -15.83 -0.69
C SER A 128 2.99 -15.88 -0.25
N VAL A 129 2.09 -15.07 -0.84
CA VAL A 129 0.67 -15.04 -0.48
C VAL A 129 -0.11 -16.03 -1.34
N PRO A 130 -1.03 -16.84 -0.78
CA PRO A 130 -1.82 -17.76 -1.58
C PRO A 130 -2.81 -17.00 -2.46
N THR A 131 -2.77 -17.31 -3.77
CA THR A 131 -3.61 -16.69 -4.80
C THR A 131 -4.27 -17.71 -5.69
N VAL A 132 -5.39 -17.34 -6.30
CA VAL A 132 -6.09 -18.12 -7.32
C VAL A 132 -6.52 -17.22 -8.47
N GLN A 133 -6.55 -17.77 -9.70
CA GLN A 133 -6.98 -17.03 -10.87
C GLN A 133 -8.44 -17.38 -11.20
N GLY A 134 -9.33 -16.41 -11.08
CA GLY A 134 -10.75 -16.57 -11.39
C GLY A 134 -11.41 -17.68 -10.56
N GLU A 135 -12.02 -18.66 -11.25
CA GLU A 135 -12.70 -19.81 -10.63
C GLU A 135 -11.81 -21.04 -10.48
N ASN A 136 -10.52 -20.94 -10.85
CA ASN A 136 -9.62 -22.08 -10.78
C ASN A 136 -9.49 -22.57 -9.33
N PRO A 137 -9.53 -23.90 -9.09
CA PRO A 137 -9.32 -24.43 -7.76
C PRO A 137 -7.90 -24.20 -7.28
N PHE A 138 -7.72 -24.01 -5.99
CA PHE A 138 -6.38 -23.96 -5.37
C PHE A 138 -5.67 -25.30 -5.59
N PRO A 139 -4.36 -25.32 -5.90
CA PRO A 139 -3.71 -26.54 -6.39
C PRO A 139 -3.51 -27.64 -5.34
N TYR A 140 -3.65 -27.34 -4.05
CA TYR A 140 -3.43 -28.30 -2.96
C TYR A 140 -4.75 -28.74 -2.35
N LYS A 141 -4.88 -30.05 -2.09
CA LYS A 141 -6.09 -30.66 -1.50
C LYS A 141 -6.04 -30.69 0.03
N LYS A 142 -4.86 -30.73 0.62
CA LYS A 142 -4.67 -30.81 2.07
C LYS A 142 -3.75 -29.67 2.53
N ILE A 143 -4.31 -28.76 3.32
CA ILE A 143 -3.65 -27.55 3.77
C ILE A 143 -3.58 -27.54 5.29
N ALA A 144 -2.40 -27.23 5.87
CA ALA A 144 -2.29 -26.87 7.26
C ALA A 144 -2.36 -25.34 7.42
N VAL A 145 -3.23 -24.84 8.28
CA VAL A 145 -3.25 -23.45 8.71
C VAL A 145 -2.69 -23.41 10.14
N LEU A 146 -1.49 -22.89 10.28
CA LEU A 146 -0.76 -22.91 11.55
C LEU A 146 -0.58 -21.49 12.08
N GLY A 147 -1.18 -21.21 13.23
CA GLY A 147 -0.93 -20.01 14.02
C GLY A 147 0.33 -20.13 14.88
N ILE A 148 0.61 -19.10 15.65
CA ILE A 148 1.63 -19.09 16.69
C ILE A 148 0.92 -19.04 18.03
N GLU A 149 1.27 -19.94 18.95
CA GLU A 149 0.63 -20.02 20.27
C GLU A 149 0.67 -18.67 21.01
N GLY A 150 -0.51 -18.20 21.43
CA GLY A 150 -0.68 -16.90 22.07
C GLY A 150 -0.69 -15.69 21.16
N TYR A 151 -0.50 -15.84 19.84
CA TYR A 151 -0.59 -14.75 18.87
C TYR A 151 -2.03 -14.59 18.36
N HIS A 152 -2.75 -13.60 18.90
CA HIS A 152 -4.18 -13.44 18.67
C HIS A 152 -4.54 -12.69 17.37
N ASP A 153 -3.58 -12.05 16.72
CA ASP A 153 -3.80 -11.32 15.45
C ASP A 153 -3.97 -12.28 14.25
N PHE A 154 -3.82 -13.59 14.46
CA PHE A 154 -4.04 -14.63 13.47
C PHE A 154 -4.80 -15.80 14.09
N GLN A 155 -5.96 -16.14 13.51
CA GLN A 155 -6.87 -17.15 14.04
C GLN A 155 -7.06 -18.29 13.03
N PRO A 156 -6.32 -19.42 13.18
CA PRO A 156 -6.33 -20.52 12.21
C PRO A 156 -7.70 -21.11 11.96
N GLU A 157 -8.50 -21.33 13.00
CA GLU A 157 -9.84 -21.93 12.86
C GLU A 157 -10.81 -21.03 12.10
N LEU A 158 -10.88 -19.75 12.47
CA LEU A 158 -11.72 -18.77 11.78
C LEU A 158 -11.33 -18.65 10.29
N LEU A 159 -10.02 -18.65 10.02
CA LEU A 159 -9.52 -18.59 8.65
C LEU A 159 -9.92 -19.85 7.88
N ALA A 160 -9.75 -21.05 8.45
CA ALA A 160 -10.09 -22.31 7.81
C ALA A 160 -11.58 -22.41 7.49
N ASP A 161 -12.44 -22.03 8.44
CA ASP A 161 -13.90 -22.05 8.26
C ASP A 161 -14.33 -21.14 7.10
N ASN A 162 -13.80 -19.90 7.07
CA ASN A 162 -14.12 -18.96 6.00
C ASN A 162 -13.50 -19.37 4.65
N LEU A 163 -12.29 -19.93 4.66
CA LEU A 163 -11.56 -20.30 3.44
C LEU A 163 -12.34 -21.34 2.65
N THR A 164 -12.86 -22.38 3.31
CA THR A 164 -13.60 -23.49 2.69
C THR A 164 -14.97 -23.09 2.15
N LEU A 165 -15.51 -21.92 2.54
CA LEU A 165 -16.72 -21.35 1.94
C LEU A 165 -16.49 -20.80 0.52
N ASN A 166 -15.23 -20.53 0.15
CA ASN A 166 -14.92 -20.07 -1.20
C ASN A 166 -14.86 -21.24 -2.18
N PRO A 167 -15.51 -21.16 -3.35
CA PRO A 167 -15.53 -22.26 -4.33
C PRO A 167 -14.16 -22.79 -4.71
N GLN A 168 -13.16 -21.92 -4.80
CA GLN A 168 -11.77 -22.25 -5.14
C GLN A 168 -11.09 -23.15 -4.11
N PHE A 169 -11.58 -23.15 -2.87
CA PHE A 169 -11.04 -23.91 -1.74
C PHE A 169 -12.03 -24.97 -1.19
N ALA A 170 -13.23 -25.09 -1.74
CA ALA A 170 -14.26 -26.01 -1.24
C ALA A 170 -13.84 -27.50 -1.29
N HIS A 171 -12.85 -27.83 -2.12
CA HIS A 171 -12.30 -29.18 -2.23
C HIS A 171 -11.16 -29.45 -1.26
N CYS A 172 -10.71 -28.43 -0.51
CA CYS A 172 -9.56 -28.53 0.38
C CYS A 172 -9.98 -29.10 1.74
N GLU A 173 -9.22 -30.06 2.24
CA GLU A 173 -9.21 -30.47 3.64
C GLU A 173 -8.25 -29.57 4.40
N VAL A 174 -8.74 -28.79 5.37
CA VAL A 174 -7.95 -27.84 6.12
C VAL A 174 -7.74 -28.33 7.55
N LYS A 175 -6.47 -28.57 7.91
CA LYS A 175 -6.05 -28.89 9.27
C LYS A 175 -5.58 -27.60 9.95
N THR A 176 -6.05 -27.33 11.16
CA THR A 176 -5.63 -26.18 11.96
C THR A 176 -4.72 -26.60 13.09
N GLY A 177 -3.86 -25.70 13.53
CA GLY A 177 -2.98 -25.91 14.68
C GLY A 177 -2.19 -24.67 15.06
N PHE A 178 -1.39 -24.80 16.08
CA PHE A 178 -0.52 -23.73 16.56
C PHE A 178 0.91 -24.25 16.73
N LEU A 179 1.86 -23.40 16.34
CA LEU A 179 3.27 -23.64 16.55
C LEU A 179 3.64 -23.20 17.98
N ASN A 180 4.24 -24.09 18.75
CA ASN A 180 4.83 -23.76 20.03
C ASN A 180 6.29 -23.37 19.84
N ILE A 181 6.61 -22.09 20.08
CA ILE A 181 7.93 -21.50 19.92
C ILE A 181 8.36 -20.92 21.27
N PRO A 182 9.14 -21.66 22.08
CA PRO A 182 9.52 -21.24 23.43
C PRO A 182 10.30 -19.93 23.48
N GLU A 183 11.04 -19.59 22.43
CA GLU A 183 11.79 -18.33 22.33
C GLU A 183 10.88 -17.09 22.37
N LEU A 184 9.58 -17.26 22.11
CA LEU A 184 8.57 -16.19 22.16
C LEU A 184 7.95 -16.00 23.56
N ASP A 185 8.29 -16.81 24.57
CA ASP A 185 7.64 -16.79 25.89
C ASP A 185 7.74 -15.42 26.59
N GLN A 186 8.86 -14.72 26.43
CA GLN A 186 9.01 -13.37 26.98
C GLN A 186 8.08 -12.34 26.33
N LEU A 187 7.90 -12.43 25.01
CA LEU A 187 6.94 -11.57 24.30
C LEU A 187 5.50 -11.94 24.67
N ARG A 188 5.22 -13.22 24.85
CA ARG A 188 3.88 -13.72 25.20
C ARG A 188 3.41 -13.18 26.55
N ALA A 189 4.31 -12.91 27.47
CA ALA A 189 4.01 -12.30 28.75
C ALA A 189 3.55 -10.83 28.64
N ASN A 190 3.84 -10.15 27.52
CA ASN A 190 3.39 -8.79 27.23
C ASN A 190 2.57 -8.75 25.92
N SER A 191 1.26 -8.83 26.05
CA SER A 191 0.34 -8.83 24.88
C SER A 191 0.45 -7.59 23.99
N ARG A 192 0.96 -6.46 24.49
CA ARG A 192 1.17 -5.23 23.70
C ARG A 192 2.37 -5.34 22.77
N GLU A 193 3.35 -6.14 23.14
CA GLU A 193 4.57 -6.36 22.36
C GLU A 193 4.49 -7.61 21.47
N PHE A 194 3.48 -8.46 21.67
CA PHE A 194 3.31 -9.68 20.89
C PHE A 194 2.68 -9.36 19.52
N ARG A 195 3.48 -8.73 18.66
CA ARG A 195 3.12 -8.26 17.32
C ARG A 195 4.03 -8.93 16.28
N SER A 196 3.56 -8.98 15.04
CA SER A 196 4.26 -9.63 13.91
C SER A 196 5.73 -9.18 13.78
N VAL A 197 6.01 -7.90 13.92
CA VAL A 197 7.38 -7.34 13.83
C VAL A 197 8.27 -7.86 14.95
N ASN A 198 7.79 -7.85 16.19
CA ASN A 198 8.57 -8.33 17.34
C ASN A 198 8.77 -9.85 17.30
N ILE A 199 7.75 -10.58 16.84
CA ILE A 199 7.86 -12.02 16.58
C ILE A 199 8.97 -12.29 15.56
N ALA A 200 8.92 -11.59 14.41
CA ALA A 200 9.92 -11.75 13.37
C ALA A 200 11.35 -11.46 13.87
N GLN A 201 11.53 -10.41 14.69
CA GLN A 201 12.84 -10.12 15.30
C GLN A 201 13.35 -11.26 16.18
N VAL A 202 12.50 -11.84 17.03
CA VAL A 202 12.90 -12.98 17.86
C VAL A 202 13.24 -14.19 17.02
N LEU A 203 12.44 -14.48 16.00
CA LEU A 203 12.66 -15.61 15.09
C LEU A 203 13.98 -15.49 14.30
N GLU A 204 14.37 -14.29 13.89
CA GLU A 204 15.64 -14.10 13.18
C GLU A 204 16.88 -14.20 14.05
N TYR A 205 16.81 -13.72 15.30
CA TYR A 205 18.01 -13.56 16.14
C TYR A 205 18.15 -14.57 17.29
N LYS A 206 17.06 -15.24 17.70
CA LYS A 206 17.07 -16.11 18.90
C LYS A 206 16.59 -17.53 18.62
N LEU A 207 16.04 -17.80 17.45
CA LEU A 207 15.39 -19.07 17.14
C LEU A 207 16.40 -20.21 16.95
N LYS A 208 16.04 -21.37 17.48
CA LYS A 208 16.64 -22.65 17.06
C LYS A 208 15.90 -23.13 15.80
N PHE A 209 16.49 -22.87 14.65
CA PHE A 209 15.87 -23.11 13.34
C PHE A 209 15.39 -24.56 13.15
N ASP A 210 16.22 -25.54 13.54
CA ASP A 210 15.90 -26.97 13.38
C ASP A 210 14.70 -27.39 14.23
N ASP A 211 14.55 -26.81 15.42
CA ASP A 211 13.42 -27.08 16.32
C ASP A 211 12.12 -26.55 15.69
N LEU A 212 12.14 -25.35 15.10
CA LEU A 212 10.99 -24.81 14.38
C LEU A 212 10.61 -25.66 13.16
N VAL A 213 11.60 -26.12 12.38
CA VAL A 213 11.38 -27.00 11.24
C VAL A 213 10.74 -28.32 11.68
N ALA A 214 11.22 -28.91 12.78
CA ALA A 214 10.65 -30.15 13.33
C ALA A 214 9.20 -29.95 13.79
N GLU A 215 8.93 -28.84 14.50
CA GLU A 215 7.59 -28.47 14.96
C GLU A 215 6.62 -28.27 13.76
N MET A 216 7.05 -27.54 12.73
CA MET A 216 6.26 -27.35 11.51
C MET A 216 5.95 -28.67 10.80
N LYS A 217 6.93 -29.56 10.65
CA LYS A 217 6.74 -30.87 10.01
C LYS A 217 5.75 -31.74 10.77
N GLU A 218 5.81 -31.76 12.09
CA GLU A 218 4.86 -32.55 12.91
C GLU A 218 3.45 -31.93 12.85
N ALA A 219 3.34 -30.59 13.00
CA ALA A 219 2.06 -29.90 12.93
C ALA A 219 1.38 -30.04 11.57
N ALA A 220 2.15 -30.03 10.48
CA ALA A 220 1.66 -30.15 9.10
C ALA A 220 1.64 -31.60 8.56
N LYS A 221 1.85 -32.60 9.41
CA LYS A 221 1.90 -33.99 8.98
C LYS A 221 0.64 -34.41 8.22
N GLY A 222 0.86 -34.93 7.01
CA GLY A 222 -0.21 -35.39 6.13
C GLY A 222 -0.83 -34.28 5.27
N THR A 223 -0.28 -33.07 5.28
CA THR A 223 -0.71 -31.96 4.40
C THR A 223 0.28 -31.71 3.25
N GLU A 224 -0.16 -30.94 2.26
CA GLU A 224 0.59 -30.65 1.02
C GLU A 224 1.12 -29.22 0.99
N ALA A 225 0.57 -28.31 1.82
CA ALA A 225 0.97 -26.91 1.94
C ALA A 225 0.68 -26.39 3.34
N ILE A 226 1.39 -25.31 3.73
CA ILE A 226 1.22 -24.67 5.02
C ILE A 226 0.90 -23.19 4.81
N PHE A 227 -0.15 -22.69 5.50
CA PHE A 227 -0.47 -21.27 5.61
C PHE A 227 -0.06 -20.79 7.01
N LEU A 228 0.68 -19.68 7.05
CA LEU A 228 1.27 -19.10 8.24
C LEU A 228 0.89 -17.62 8.36
N PRO A 229 0.87 -17.04 9.58
CA PRO A 229 0.87 -15.58 9.70
C PRO A 229 2.18 -15.00 9.13
N ALA A 230 2.12 -13.81 8.55
CA ALA A 230 3.30 -13.11 8.02
C ALA A 230 4.18 -12.60 9.18
N CYS A 231 4.92 -13.51 9.80
CA CYS A 231 5.82 -13.27 10.93
C CYS A 231 7.25 -13.80 10.70
N PHE A 232 7.51 -14.37 9.52
CA PHE A 232 8.76 -15.09 9.22
C PHE A 232 9.60 -14.31 8.20
N GLY A 233 10.63 -13.62 8.68
CA GLY A 233 11.50 -12.74 7.89
C GLY A 233 11.10 -11.26 7.97
N LEU A 234 11.93 -10.45 8.63
CA LEU A 234 11.63 -9.04 8.91
C LEU A 234 11.80 -8.16 7.67
N GLU A 235 12.93 -8.27 6.99
CA GLU A 235 13.32 -7.36 5.90
C GLU A 235 13.13 -7.96 4.50
N ASN A 236 13.17 -9.30 4.37
CA ASN A 236 13.12 -10.01 3.11
C ASN A 236 12.52 -11.42 3.25
N GLN A 237 12.53 -12.19 2.17
CA GLN A 237 11.96 -13.53 2.10
C GLN A 237 12.97 -14.67 2.42
N GLU A 238 14.22 -14.37 2.73
CA GLU A 238 15.28 -15.38 2.88
C GLU A 238 14.95 -16.40 3.98
N PHE A 239 14.37 -15.95 5.07
CA PHE A 239 13.96 -16.83 6.17
C PHE A 239 12.86 -17.80 5.74
N MET A 240 11.83 -17.32 5.03
CA MET A 240 10.76 -18.15 4.46
C MET A 240 11.30 -19.15 3.42
N GLU A 241 12.22 -18.72 2.58
CA GLU A 241 12.90 -19.60 1.60
C GLU A 241 13.65 -20.74 2.30
N SER A 242 14.38 -20.42 3.38
CA SER A 242 15.07 -21.40 4.20
C SER A 242 14.11 -22.41 4.83
N LEU A 243 12.97 -21.93 5.35
CA LEU A 243 11.92 -22.79 5.89
C LEU A 243 11.28 -23.69 4.83
N ARG A 244 10.96 -23.16 3.64
CA ARG A 244 10.43 -23.94 2.51
C ARG A 244 11.39 -25.07 2.13
N LYS A 245 12.69 -24.76 2.01
CA LYS A 245 13.73 -25.72 1.68
C LYS A 245 13.88 -26.80 2.77
N ALA A 246 13.86 -26.41 4.04
CA ALA A 246 14.05 -27.32 5.16
C ALA A 246 12.83 -28.21 5.44
N THR A 247 11.62 -27.68 5.28
CA THR A 247 10.36 -28.43 5.45
C THR A 247 10.05 -29.32 4.24
N GLY A 248 10.46 -28.89 3.05
CA GLY A 248 10.11 -29.54 1.78
C GLY A 248 8.64 -29.32 1.38
N LEU A 249 7.95 -28.36 2.01
CA LEU A 249 6.56 -28.02 1.74
C LEU A 249 6.42 -26.59 1.21
N PRO A 250 5.46 -26.31 0.33
CA PRO A 250 5.04 -24.97 0.01
C PRO A 250 4.53 -24.23 1.26
N LEU A 251 5.14 -23.11 1.57
CA LEU A 251 4.75 -22.24 2.68
C LEU A 251 4.19 -20.94 2.11
N PHE A 252 3.03 -20.53 2.63
CA PHE A 252 2.39 -19.29 2.27
C PHE A 252 2.21 -18.42 3.50
N GLU A 253 2.36 -17.10 3.30
CA GLU A 253 2.13 -16.10 4.33
C GLU A 253 0.77 -15.44 4.15
N LEU A 254 0.10 -15.18 5.25
CA LEU A 254 -1.14 -14.41 5.26
C LEU A 254 -0.96 -13.12 6.06
N PRO A 255 -1.52 -12.01 5.58
CA PRO A 255 -1.44 -10.76 6.30
C PRO A 255 -2.12 -10.87 7.67
N THR A 256 -1.50 -10.25 8.67
CA THR A 256 -2.01 -10.14 10.04
C THR A 256 -2.52 -8.73 10.29
N LEU A 257 -2.98 -8.45 11.51
CA LEU A 257 -3.25 -7.08 11.92
C LEU A 257 -1.97 -6.23 11.89
N PRO A 258 -2.10 -4.91 11.62
CA PRO A 258 -0.94 -4.02 11.54
C PRO A 258 -0.10 -4.01 12.84
N PRO A 259 1.21 -3.81 12.72
CA PRO A 259 2.01 -3.57 11.50
C PRO A 259 2.16 -4.82 10.63
N SER A 260 2.20 -4.64 9.31
CA SER A 260 2.27 -5.72 8.32
C SER A 260 3.67 -5.89 7.75
N LEU A 261 4.28 -7.05 7.98
CA LEU A 261 5.61 -7.35 7.42
C LEU A 261 5.61 -7.36 5.88
N LEU A 262 4.53 -7.82 5.26
CA LEU A 262 4.41 -7.85 3.80
C LEU A 262 4.54 -6.47 3.17
N GLY A 263 3.86 -5.47 3.75
CA GLY A 263 3.97 -4.08 3.29
C GLY A 263 5.29 -3.43 3.69
N MET A 264 5.78 -3.70 4.90
CA MET A 264 7.05 -3.16 5.39
C MET A 264 8.24 -3.61 4.53
N ARG A 265 8.30 -4.88 4.12
CA ARG A 265 9.36 -5.40 3.23
C ARG A 265 9.40 -4.64 1.91
N GLN A 266 8.24 -4.36 1.31
CA GLN A 266 8.17 -3.56 0.08
C GLN A 266 8.70 -2.14 0.31
N ARG A 267 8.28 -1.48 1.40
CA ARG A 267 8.79 -0.14 1.72
C ARG A 267 10.29 -0.12 1.96
N ILE A 268 10.83 -1.11 2.66
CA ILE A 268 12.27 -1.22 2.92
C ILE A 268 13.04 -1.32 1.59
N GLN A 269 12.59 -2.18 0.66
CA GLN A 269 13.24 -2.34 -0.65
C GLN A 269 13.17 -1.07 -1.51
N LEU A 270 11.99 -0.44 -1.57
CA LEU A 270 11.80 0.84 -2.28
C LEU A 270 12.70 1.94 -1.69
N ARG A 271 12.74 2.05 -0.36
CA ARG A 271 13.57 3.03 0.32
C ARG A 271 15.07 2.78 0.06
N HIS A 272 15.53 1.55 0.20
CA HIS A 272 16.92 1.18 -0.10
C HIS A 272 17.31 1.56 -1.55
N ARG A 273 16.41 1.31 -2.52
CA ARG A 273 16.66 1.71 -3.91
C ARG A 273 16.78 3.21 -4.05
N PHE A 274 15.85 3.97 -3.47
CA PHE A 274 15.87 5.44 -3.50
C PHE A 274 17.17 6.00 -2.92
N GLU A 275 17.57 5.55 -1.73
CA GLU A 275 18.81 5.99 -1.05
C GLU A 275 20.07 5.55 -1.83
N LYS A 276 20.08 4.33 -2.40
CA LYS A 276 21.17 3.83 -3.24
C LYS A 276 21.39 4.65 -4.51
N LEU A 277 20.32 5.23 -5.06
CA LEU A 277 20.38 6.15 -6.20
C LEU A 277 20.85 7.57 -5.81
N GLY A 278 21.11 7.83 -4.53
CA GLY A 278 21.54 9.13 -4.02
C GLY A 278 20.39 10.01 -3.53
N GLY A 279 19.18 9.49 -3.42
CA GLY A 279 18.03 10.21 -2.86
C GLY A 279 18.19 10.47 -1.37
N LEU A 280 17.79 11.65 -0.91
CA LEU A 280 17.84 12.05 0.49
C LEU A 280 16.51 11.81 1.18
N MET A 281 16.50 11.09 2.32
CA MET A 281 15.35 10.93 3.20
C MET A 281 15.48 11.82 4.44
N MET A 282 14.58 12.80 4.61
CA MET A 282 14.45 13.60 5.83
C MET A 282 13.43 12.91 6.75
N ASN A 283 13.91 11.93 7.52
CA ASN A 283 13.06 11.13 8.41
C ASN A 283 12.73 11.85 9.71
N GLY A 284 11.50 11.71 10.19
CA GLY A 284 11.00 12.37 11.40
C GLY A 284 10.71 13.84 11.21
N ASP A 285 10.76 14.34 9.98
CA ASP A 285 10.46 15.72 9.65
C ASP A 285 9.11 15.87 8.95
N SER A 286 8.49 17.02 9.03
CA SER A 286 7.19 17.34 8.46
C SER A 286 7.24 18.65 7.69
N ALA A 287 6.70 18.67 6.49
CA ALA A 287 6.42 19.92 5.78
C ALA A 287 5.33 20.68 6.54
N LEU A 288 5.60 21.92 6.88
CA LEU A 288 4.67 22.77 7.64
C LEU A 288 3.96 23.78 6.75
N LYS A 289 4.71 24.42 5.85
CA LYS A 289 4.22 25.53 5.07
C LYS A 289 4.95 25.65 3.74
N ALA A 290 4.22 26.02 2.71
CA ALA A 290 4.75 26.37 1.41
C ALA A 290 4.82 27.88 1.22
N HIS A 291 5.87 28.34 0.55
CA HIS A 291 6.04 29.72 0.09
C HIS A 291 5.83 29.78 -1.42
N PHE A 292 5.02 30.73 -1.87
CA PHE A 292 4.62 30.86 -3.27
C PHE A 292 5.21 32.13 -3.92
N HIS A 293 5.41 32.05 -5.23
CA HIS A 293 5.66 33.20 -6.08
C HIS A 293 4.77 33.09 -7.31
N GLY A 294 3.69 33.88 -7.35
CA GLY A 294 2.62 33.73 -8.35
C GLY A 294 1.98 32.35 -8.25
N ASN A 295 1.88 31.63 -9.37
CA ASN A 295 1.32 30.27 -9.46
C ASN A 295 2.36 29.16 -9.32
N LYS A 296 3.51 29.47 -8.68
CA LYS A 296 4.58 28.49 -8.41
C LYS A 296 4.88 28.39 -6.91
N VAL A 297 5.16 27.17 -6.46
CA VAL A 297 5.80 26.94 -5.17
C VAL A 297 7.27 27.32 -5.30
N ARG A 298 7.78 28.13 -4.38
CA ARG A 298 9.19 28.55 -4.30
C ARG A 298 9.98 27.69 -3.32
N ALA A 299 9.39 27.42 -2.17
CA ALA A 299 10.08 26.75 -1.07
C ALA A 299 9.10 26.09 -0.13
N ILE A 300 9.61 25.12 0.63
CA ILE A 300 8.93 24.46 1.76
C ILE A 300 9.71 24.76 3.04
N GLN A 301 8.98 25.05 4.11
CA GLN A 301 9.48 25.11 5.47
C GLN A 301 9.11 23.80 6.19
N THR A 302 10.06 23.21 6.91
CA THR A 302 9.83 21.97 7.66
C THR A 302 9.97 22.18 9.17
N ARG A 303 9.49 21.23 9.94
CA ARG A 303 9.49 21.31 11.40
C ARG A 303 10.89 21.28 12.02
N LEU A 304 11.79 20.49 11.46
CA LEU A 304 13.16 20.36 11.99
C LEU A 304 14.14 21.37 11.41
N HIS A 305 13.76 22.08 10.33
CA HIS A 305 14.59 23.07 9.64
C HIS A 305 13.83 24.40 9.48
N GLU A 306 13.35 24.94 10.61
CA GLU A 306 12.50 26.13 10.61
C GLU A 306 13.19 27.38 10.04
N GLU A 307 14.53 27.50 10.20
CA GLU A 307 15.30 28.61 9.73
C GLU A 307 15.79 28.45 8.28
N GLU A 308 15.72 27.26 7.72
CA GLU A 308 16.19 26.94 6.37
C GLU A 308 15.05 26.56 5.43
N GLU A 309 14.86 27.34 4.38
CA GLU A 309 13.94 26.97 3.31
C GLU A 309 14.52 25.85 2.43
N ILE A 310 13.66 24.88 2.10
CA ILE A 310 13.97 23.84 1.11
C ILE A 310 13.38 24.28 -0.23
N THR A 311 14.25 24.57 -1.19
CA THR A 311 13.88 25.06 -2.51
C THR A 311 14.02 23.96 -3.56
N ALA A 312 13.15 23.97 -4.57
CA ALA A 312 13.24 23.07 -5.71
C ALA A 312 12.57 23.66 -6.96
N GLU A 313 12.85 23.07 -8.12
CA GLU A 313 12.15 23.37 -9.36
C GLU A 313 10.73 22.80 -9.34
N HIS A 314 10.56 21.58 -8.80
CA HIS A 314 9.30 20.86 -8.72
C HIS A 314 9.01 20.34 -7.32
N PHE A 315 7.73 20.26 -6.98
CA PHE A 315 7.22 19.74 -5.71
C PHE A 315 6.18 18.67 -5.96
N VAL A 316 6.24 17.58 -5.18
CA VAL A 316 5.30 16.45 -5.29
C VAL A 316 4.65 16.22 -3.93
N LEU A 317 3.33 16.36 -3.87
CA LEU A 317 2.53 16.07 -2.69
C LEU A 317 2.13 14.58 -2.72
N ALA A 318 2.78 13.78 -1.89
CA ALA A 318 2.58 12.34 -1.72
C ALA A 318 2.18 11.99 -0.28
N SER A 319 1.54 12.93 0.41
CA SER A 319 1.28 12.89 1.85
C SER A 319 0.18 11.89 2.27
N GLY A 320 -0.51 11.28 1.30
CA GLY A 320 -1.58 10.33 1.56
C GLY A 320 -2.89 10.97 2.07
N SER A 321 -3.76 10.15 2.63
CA SER A 321 -5.09 10.57 3.09
C SER A 321 -5.08 11.06 4.55
N PHE A 322 -6.25 11.11 5.20
CA PHE A 322 -6.40 11.40 6.63
C PHE A 322 -5.54 10.50 7.52
N PHE A 323 -5.36 9.24 7.15
CA PHE A 323 -4.57 8.28 7.91
C PHE A 323 -3.12 8.75 8.15
N SER A 324 -2.51 9.34 7.14
CA SER A 324 -1.12 9.87 7.20
C SER A 324 -1.06 11.39 7.37
N LYS A 325 -2.17 12.02 7.71
CA LYS A 325 -2.30 13.48 7.89
C LYS A 325 -2.05 14.30 6.62
N GLY A 326 -2.19 13.68 5.45
CA GLY A 326 -2.19 14.39 4.17
C GLY A 326 -3.41 15.28 3.99
N LEU A 327 -4.51 14.89 4.64
CA LEU A 327 -5.71 15.70 4.81
C LEU A 327 -6.03 15.84 6.31
N VAL A 328 -6.56 16.98 6.69
CA VAL A 328 -6.96 17.28 8.06
C VAL A 328 -8.43 17.69 8.07
N SER A 329 -9.18 17.15 9.03
CA SER A 329 -10.55 17.55 9.30
C SER A 329 -10.58 18.41 10.57
N GLU A 330 -11.03 19.64 10.43
CA GLU A 330 -11.40 20.52 11.54
C GLU A 330 -12.91 20.48 11.78
N PHE A 331 -13.39 21.39 12.61
CA PHE A 331 -14.81 21.40 12.98
C PHE A 331 -15.72 21.71 11.79
N ASP A 332 -15.30 22.59 10.89
CA ASP A 332 -16.09 23.17 9.81
C ASP A 332 -15.58 22.83 8.39
N LYS A 333 -14.39 22.22 8.27
CA LYS A 333 -13.75 21.99 6.96
C LYS A 333 -12.81 20.80 6.92
N ILE A 334 -12.57 20.35 5.71
CA ILE A 334 -11.44 19.46 5.35
C ILE A 334 -10.45 20.29 4.54
N TYR A 335 -9.15 20.16 4.82
CA TYR A 335 -8.11 20.87 4.11
C TYR A 335 -6.81 20.07 3.99
N GLU A 336 -5.98 20.44 3.03
CA GLU A 336 -4.62 19.98 2.88
C GLU A 336 -3.68 20.98 3.59
N PRO A 337 -2.86 20.51 4.58
CA PRO A 337 -2.25 21.41 5.56
C PRO A 337 -1.02 22.20 5.07
N VAL A 338 -0.35 21.79 3.99
CA VAL A 338 0.93 22.38 3.55
C VAL A 338 0.74 23.47 2.51
N PHE A 339 -0.02 23.21 1.48
CA PHE A 339 -0.23 24.12 0.33
C PHE A 339 -1.58 24.84 0.39
N HIS A 340 -2.53 24.36 1.21
CA HIS A 340 -3.92 24.82 1.25
C HIS A 340 -4.56 24.76 -0.15
N SER A 341 -4.44 23.59 -0.76
CA SER A 341 -4.96 23.29 -2.09
C SER A 341 -6.48 23.16 -2.09
N ASP A 342 -7.10 23.30 -3.27
CA ASP A 342 -8.55 23.12 -3.41
C ASP A 342 -8.91 21.65 -3.18
N ILE A 343 -9.96 21.41 -2.40
CA ILE A 343 -10.46 20.08 -2.04
C ILE A 343 -11.71 19.76 -2.84
N ILE A 344 -11.79 18.57 -3.41
CA ILE A 344 -12.94 17.98 -4.08
C ILE A 344 -13.41 16.72 -3.33
N GLY A 345 -14.56 16.17 -3.72
CA GLY A 345 -15.15 15.01 -3.05
C GLY A 345 -15.80 15.36 -1.70
N VAL A 346 -16.13 16.64 -1.52
CA VAL A 346 -16.78 17.19 -0.33
C VAL A 346 -18.11 17.88 -0.66
N GLU A 347 -18.60 17.67 -1.87
CA GLU A 347 -19.85 18.23 -2.35
C GLU A 347 -21.03 17.73 -1.49
N GLY A 348 -21.82 18.65 -0.95
CA GLY A 348 -22.93 18.33 -0.05
C GLY A 348 -22.54 18.16 1.42
N PHE A 349 -21.28 18.34 1.79
CA PHE A 349 -20.88 18.35 3.20
C PHE A 349 -21.44 19.62 3.87
N ASN A 350 -22.03 19.41 5.04
CA ASN A 350 -22.56 20.48 5.86
C ASN A 350 -21.79 20.54 7.18
N ASP A 351 -21.24 21.71 7.51
CA ASP A 351 -20.49 21.95 8.74
C ASP A 351 -21.33 21.82 10.01
N THR A 352 -22.62 22.07 9.90
CA THR A 352 -23.58 21.92 11.00
C THR A 352 -24.17 20.52 11.13
N ASP A 353 -24.01 19.67 10.12
CA ASP A 353 -24.49 18.28 10.11
C ASP A 353 -23.39 17.30 9.68
N ARG A 354 -22.72 16.72 10.66
CA ARG A 354 -21.64 15.73 10.44
C ARG A 354 -22.09 14.42 9.80
N PHE A 355 -23.37 14.12 9.82
CA PHE A 355 -23.90 12.93 9.13
C PHE A 355 -23.85 13.08 7.61
N THR A 356 -23.61 14.26 7.08
CA THR A 356 -23.27 14.44 5.65
C THR A 356 -21.85 14.01 5.31
N TRP A 357 -20.95 13.89 6.31
CA TRP A 357 -19.53 13.50 6.15
C TRP A 357 -19.32 12.01 6.36
N THR A 358 -20.17 11.39 7.20
CA THR A 358 -20.03 9.99 7.60
C THR A 358 -21.37 9.27 7.48
N ASP A 359 -21.33 7.98 7.15
CA ASP A 359 -22.46 7.07 7.31
C ASP A 359 -22.42 6.47 8.73
N HIS A 360 -23.59 6.33 9.36
CA HIS A 360 -23.70 5.77 10.70
C HIS A 360 -23.45 4.25 10.76
N ARG A 361 -23.48 3.56 9.62
CA ARG A 361 -23.06 2.17 9.50
C ARG A 361 -21.58 2.12 9.13
N PHE A 362 -20.76 1.67 10.06
CA PHE A 362 -19.31 1.59 9.87
C PHE A 362 -18.89 0.81 8.61
N SER A 363 -19.66 -0.24 8.24
CA SER A 363 -19.38 -1.07 7.08
C SER A 363 -19.72 -0.43 5.72
N ASN A 364 -20.47 0.68 5.72
CA ASN A 364 -20.80 1.37 4.48
C ASN A 364 -19.64 2.27 4.03
N PRO A 365 -19.54 2.56 2.72
CA PRO A 365 -18.65 3.60 2.22
C PRO A 365 -18.92 4.92 2.96
N GLN A 366 -17.85 5.59 3.39
CA GLN A 366 -17.96 6.83 4.13
C GLN A 366 -17.74 8.02 3.18
N PRO A 367 -18.65 9.02 3.13
CA PRO A 367 -18.53 10.15 2.20
C PRO A 367 -17.16 10.86 2.24
N TYR A 368 -16.57 11.07 3.43
CA TYR A 368 -15.27 11.73 3.58
C TYR A 368 -14.12 11.01 2.89
N GLN A 369 -14.25 9.71 2.57
CA GLN A 369 -13.19 8.93 1.92
C GLN A 369 -12.93 9.36 0.47
N SER A 370 -13.84 10.13 -0.14
CA SER A 370 -13.66 10.71 -1.46
C SER A 370 -12.99 12.09 -1.45
N ALA A 371 -12.79 12.68 -0.26
CA ALA A 371 -12.15 13.98 -0.13
C ALA A 371 -10.67 13.94 -0.48
N GLY A 372 -10.18 14.95 -1.19
CA GLY A 372 -8.77 15.11 -1.52
C GLY A 372 -8.53 16.30 -2.43
N VAL A 373 -7.28 16.52 -2.81
CA VAL A 373 -6.89 17.66 -3.63
C VAL A 373 -7.37 17.51 -5.07
N ALA A 374 -7.76 18.62 -5.68
CA ALA A 374 -8.13 18.70 -7.10
C ALA A 374 -6.90 18.69 -7.98
N ILE A 375 -6.93 17.90 -9.06
CA ILE A 375 -5.85 17.80 -10.06
C ILE A 375 -6.36 17.94 -11.49
N ASN A 376 -5.45 18.24 -12.42
CA ASN A 376 -5.68 18.12 -13.87
C ASN A 376 -5.07 16.81 -14.44
N ALA A 377 -5.11 16.62 -15.74
CA ALA A 377 -4.59 15.43 -16.43
C ALA A 377 -3.07 15.24 -16.26
N GLN A 378 -2.31 16.27 -15.96
CA GLN A 378 -0.89 16.25 -15.63
C GLN A 378 -0.63 16.04 -14.12
N CYS A 379 -1.67 15.77 -13.34
CA CYS A 379 -1.63 15.69 -11.88
C CYS A 379 -1.15 16.98 -11.19
N GLN A 380 -1.21 18.13 -11.85
CA GLN A 380 -0.94 19.43 -11.23
C GLN A 380 -2.05 19.79 -10.28
N VAL A 381 -1.68 20.34 -9.13
CA VAL A 381 -2.60 20.66 -8.03
C VAL A 381 -3.30 22.00 -8.27
N GLN A 382 -4.59 22.05 -8.00
CA GLN A 382 -5.38 23.28 -8.03
C GLN A 382 -5.33 24.01 -6.69
N LYS A 383 -5.16 25.34 -6.76
CA LYS A 383 -5.26 26.23 -5.61
C LYS A 383 -5.97 27.53 -6.02
N SER A 384 -7.05 27.87 -5.29
CA SER A 384 -7.89 29.04 -5.57
C SER A 384 -8.36 29.08 -7.03
N GLY A 385 -8.77 27.92 -7.58
CA GLY A 385 -9.27 27.76 -8.93
C GLY A 385 -8.20 27.75 -10.05
N GLN A 386 -6.90 27.84 -9.71
CA GLN A 386 -5.80 27.85 -10.68
C GLN A 386 -4.85 26.69 -10.45
N PHE A 387 -4.38 26.05 -11.52
CA PHE A 387 -3.38 24.99 -11.43
C PHE A 387 -1.99 25.57 -11.20
N LEU A 388 -1.28 25.03 -10.20
CA LEU A 388 0.10 25.38 -9.90
C LEU A 388 1.00 24.68 -10.92
N THR A 389 1.95 25.41 -11.51
CA THR A 389 2.74 24.91 -12.63
C THR A 389 3.85 23.93 -12.24
N ASN A 390 4.25 23.90 -10.96
CA ASN A 390 5.34 23.08 -10.45
C ASN A 390 4.97 22.28 -9.18
N LEU A 391 3.68 22.18 -8.85
CA LEU A 391 3.19 21.32 -7.77
C LEU A 391 2.30 20.24 -8.35
N TYR A 392 2.62 19.00 -8.03
CA TYR A 392 1.91 17.80 -8.45
C TYR A 392 1.41 17.03 -7.22
N ALA A 393 0.29 16.31 -7.35
CA ALA A 393 -0.18 15.39 -6.33
C ALA A 393 -0.18 13.95 -6.84
N VAL A 394 0.20 13.01 -5.96
CA VAL A 394 0.25 11.59 -6.26
C VAL A 394 -0.35 10.76 -5.12
N GLY A 395 -1.04 9.69 -5.46
CA GLY A 395 -1.61 8.75 -4.50
C GLY A 395 -2.87 9.27 -3.79
N ASN A 396 -3.07 8.79 -2.57
CA ASN A 396 -4.35 8.92 -1.86
C ASN A 396 -4.62 10.31 -1.24
N VAL A 397 -3.79 11.30 -1.51
CA VAL A 397 -4.10 12.71 -1.22
C VAL A 397 -5.02 13.31 -2.28
N ILE A 398 -5.08 12.69 -3.47
CA ILE A 398 -5.96 13.11 -4.57
C ILE A 398 -7.41 12.78 -4.22
N GLY A 399 -8.32 13.71 -4.49
CA GLY A 399 -9.76 13.54 -4.29
C GLY A 399 -10.50 12.91 -5.47
N GLY A 400 -11.82 12.78 -5.32
CA GLY A 400 -12.72 12.33 -6.36
C GLY A 400 -12.90 10.81 -6.45
N PHE A 401 -12.40 10.03 -5.48
CA PHE A 401 -12.58 8.57 -5.44
C PHE A 401 -12.45 8.01 -4.02
N ASN A 402 -13.12 6.89 -3.77
CA ASN A 402 -12.98 6.12 -2.55
C ASN A 402 -12.06 4.91 -2.79
N ALA A 403 -10.81 5.00 -2.36
CA ALA A 403 -9.79 3.98 -2.58
C ALA A 403 -10.14 2.62 -1.97
N LEU A 404 -10.83 2.60 -0.82
CA LEU A 404 -11.21 1.36 -0.13
C LEU A 404 -12.36 0.64 -0.84
N GLU A 405 -13.37 1.40 -1.27
CA GLU A 405 -14.54 0.87 -1.96
C GLU A 405 -14.18 0.28 -3.32
N LEU A 406 -13.39 1.02 -4.10
CA LEU A 406 -12.99 0.62 -5.46
C LEU A 406 -11.83 -0.38 -5.47
N GLY A 407 -11.08 -0.51 -4.36
CA GLY A 407 -9.86 -1.30 -4.32
C GLY A 407 -8.86 -0.84 -5.38
N CYS A 408 -8.40 0.41 -5.28
CA CYS A 408 -7.49 1.01 -6.27
C CYS A 408 -6.41 1.90 -5.64
N GLY A 409 -6.34 1.99 -4.33
CA GLY A 409 -5.47 2.96 -3.65
C GLY A 409 -3.98 2.80 -3.96
N SER A 410 -3.47 1.58 -4.01
CA SER A 410 -2.07 1.32 -4.37
C SER A 410 -1.81 1.54 -5.86
N GLY A 411 -2.75 1.19 -6.73
CA GLY A 411 -2.67 1.48 -8.16
C GLY A 411 -2.64 2.98 -8.43
N VAL A 412 -3.54 3.75 -7.82
CA VAL A 412 -3.51 5.22 -7.92
C VAL A 412 -2.17 5.76 -7.43
N ALA A 413 -1.63 5.21 -6.32
CA ALA A 413 -0.35 5.65 -5.78
C ALA A 413 0.81 5.50 -6.79
N VAL A 414 0.96 4.32 -7.39
CA VAL A 414 2.10 4.07 -8.30
C VAL A 414 1.88 4.63 -9.70
N VAL A 415 0.66 4.59 -10.22
CA VAL A 415 0.32 5.10 -11.56
C VAL A 415 0.49 6.61 -11.62
N THR A 416 -0.05 7.34 -10.64
CA THR A 416 0.12 8.80 -10.59
C THR A 416 1.56 9.20 -10.31
N ALA A 417 2.30 8.44 -9.47
CA ALA A 417 3.70 8.69 -9.19
C ALA A 417 4.58 8.60 -10.45
N LEU A 418 4.42 7.55 -11.25
CA LEU A 418 5.17 7.37 -12.49
C LEU A 418 4.74 8.39 -13.56
N ALA A 419 3.45 8.72 -13.64
CA ALA A 419 2.97 9.74 -14.55
C ALA A 419 3.54 11.13 -14.21
N VAL A 420 3.60 11.50 -12.93
CA VAL A 420 4.20 12.76 -12.48
C VAL A 420 5.70 12.79 -12.72
N ALA A 421 6.40 11.67 -12.53
CA ALA A 421 7.82 11.59 -12.88
C ALA A 421 8.06 11.92 -14.36
N ASP A 422 7.25 11.35 -15.26
CA ASP A 422 7.34 11.68 -16.68
C ASP A 422 7.07 13.16 -16.96
N GLU A 423 6.02 13.75 -16.36
CA GLU A 423 5.70 15.18 -16.54
C GLU A 423 6.86 16.09 -16.12
N ILE A 424 7.49 15.78 -14.97
CA ILE A 424 8.63 16.54 -14.48
C ILE A 424 9.83 16.43 -15.44
N LEU A 425 10.09 15.25 -15.96
CA LEU A 425 11.19 15.00 -16.89
C LEU A 425 10.99 15.72 -18.22
N HIS A 426 9.74 15.74 -18.75
CA HIS A 426 9.43 16.44 -19.99
C HIS A 426 9.44 17.97 -19.88
N ASN A 427 9.10 18.51 -18.69
CA ASN A 427 9.04 19.94 -18.44
C ASN A 427 10.41 20.58 -18.13
N THR A 428 11.48 19.79 -18.14
CA THR A 428 12.86 20.25 -17.83
C THR A 428 13.68 20.54 -19.11
N HIS A 429 13.06 20.57 -20.30
CA HIS A 429 13.69 20.87 -21.58
C HIS A 429 13.28 22.25 -22.11
#